data_8c4a0cc859799b37f1897f67a279774f
#
_entry.id   8c4a0cc859799b37f1897f67a279774f
#
_cell.length_a   1.000
_cell.length_b   1.000
_cell.length_c   1.000
_cell.angle_alpha   90.00
_cell.angle_beta   90.00
_cell.angle_gamma   90.00
#
_symmetry.space_group_name_H-M   'P 1'
#
loop_
_entity.id
_entity.type
_entity.pdbx_description
1 polymer ?
#
loop_
_entity_poly.entity_id
_entity_poly.type
_entity_poly.pdbx_seq_one_letter_code
_entity_poly.pdbx_strand_id
1 'polypeptide(L)'
;MKQTPDNKILKYNSVFLGTFMFSFGFLKLFEPFRTMFDVQITKSGLPRFSIPMGIAGEMSIGLGLLSASCFRQKISNLFSPIVFVASAGLIVNMGIATCVHLQPEVPANVLPLGIKPPFIPLSVMFLAAVNLFQLHRGNKRQS
;
A
#
# COMPACT_ATOMS: atom_id res chain seq x y z
N MET A 1 0.34 24.89 18.90
CA MET A 1 0.18 23.98 17.74
C MET A 1 1.47 23.20 17.56
N LYS A 2 1.46 21.88 17.72
CA LYS A 2 2.62 21.07 17.40
C LYS A 2 2.77 21.06 15.87
N GLN A 3 3.76 21.77 15.36
CA GLN A 3 4.09 21.70 13.95
C GLN A 3 4.62 20.28 13.70
N THR A 4 3.90 19.53 12.87
CA THR A 4 4.44 18.28 12.33
C THR A 4 5.74 18.61 11.59
N PRO A 5 6.86 17.96 11.93
CA PRO A 5 8.13 18.26 11.29
C PRO A 5 7.97 18.15 9.78
N ASP A 6 8.52 19.12 9.05
CA ASP A 6 8.47 19.14 7.58
C ASP A 6 9.38 18.03 7.03
N ASN A 7 8.91 16.80 7.17
CA ASN A 7 9.61 15.62 6.68
C ASN A 7 9.25 15.40 5.21
N LYS A 8 10.06 15.96 4.33
CA LYS A 8 9.88 15.86 2.88
C LYS A 8 9.87 14.41 2.41
N ILE A 9 10.73 13.56 2.99
CA ILE A 9 10.80 12.14 2.64
C ILE A 9 9.45 11.47 2.94
N LEU A 10 8.91 11.67 4.14
CA LEU A 10 7.61 11.10 4.53
C LEU A 10 6.50 11.59 3.60
N LYS A 11 6.49 12.88 3.25
CA LYS A 11 5.49 13.46 2.37
C LYS A 11 5.55 12.85 0.97
N TYR A 12 6.70 12.90 0.32
CA TYR A 12 6.84 12.40 -1.06
C TYR A 12 6.63 10.89 -1.14
N ASN A 13 7.15 10.14 -0.18
CA ASN A 13 6.97 8.69 -0.13
C ASN A 13 5.49 8.32 0.08
N SER A 14 4.77 9.03 0.95
CA SER A 14 3.33 8.82 1.15
C SER A 14 2.51 9.17 -0.08
N VAL A 15 2.85 10.23 -0.80
CA VAL A 15 2.19 10.58 -2.08
C VAL A 15 2.44 9.50 -3.13
N PHE A 16 3.69 9.06 -3.27
CA PHE A 16 4.04 8.00 -4.22
C PHE A 16 3.30 6.69 -3.91
N LEU A 17 3.40 6.21 -2.67
CA LEU A 17 2.71 4.99 -2.24
C LEU A 17 1.19 5.11 -2.35
N GLY A 18 0.64 6.26 -1.96
CA GLY A 18 -0.78 6.53 -2.06
C GLY A 18 -1.30 6.48 -3.49
N THR A 19 -0.61 7.14 -4.41
CA THR A 19 -0.94 7.13 -5.84
C THR A 19 -0.81 5.72 -6.42
N PHE A 20 0.27 5.03 -6.11
CA PHE A 20 0.54 3.68 -6.57
C PHE A 20 -0.57 2.71 -6.11
N MET A 21 -0.86 2.67 -4.82
CA MET A 21 -1.86 1.75 -4.25
C MET A 21 -3.27 2.06 -4.74
N PHE A 22 -3.65 3.34 -4.79
CA PHE A 22 -4.95 3.72 -5.31
C PHE A 22 -5.11 3.32 -6.78
N SER A 23 -4.09 3.58 -7.61
CA SER A 23 -4.12 3.23 -9.03
C SER A 23 -4.24 1.72 -9.25
N PHE A 24 -3.46 0.92 -8.50
CA PHE A 24 -3.52 -0.53 -8.62
C PHE A 24 -4.86 -1.10 -8.15
N GLY A 25 -5.41 -0.62 -7.04
CA GLY A 25 -6.73 -1.01 -6.57
C GLY A 25 -7.83 -0.60 -7.55
N PHE A 26 -7.76 0.61 -8.09
CA PHE A 26 -8.72 1.13 -9.06
C PHE A 26 -8.69 0.36 -10.38
N LEU A 27 -7.50 0.04 -10.92
CA LEU A 27 -7.36 -0.74 -12.15
C LEU A 27 -8.00 -2.12 -12.05
N LYS A 28 -7.98 -2.75 -10.86
CA LYS A 28 -8.62 -4.05 -10.62
C LYS A 28 -10.15 -4.03 -10.72
N LEU A 29 -10.78 -2.87 -10.83
CA LEU A 29 -12.21 -2.75 -11.11
C LEU A 29 -12.53 -2.97 -12.60
N PHE A 30 -11.54 -2.93 -13.48
CA PHE A 30 -11.70 -2.97 -14.92
C PHE A 30 -10.93 -4.13 -15.56
N GLU A 31 -11.47 -4.66 -16.66
CA GLU A 31 -10.75 -5.65 -17.47
C GLU A 31 -9.56 -5.00 -18.21
N PRO A 32 -8.46 -5.72 -18.42
CA PRO A 32 -8.23 -7.14 -18.04
C PRO A 32 -7.73 -7.34 -16.61
N PHE A 33 -7.44 -6.28 -15.85
CA PHE A 33 -6.83 -6.36 -14.51
C PHE A 33 -7.69 -7.10 -13.50
N ARG A 34 -9.02 -6.98 -13.62
CA ARG A 34 -9.97 -7.69 -12.78
C ARG A 34 -9.80 -9.21 -12.92
N THR A 35 -9.82 -9.71 -14.14
CA THR A 35 -9.63 -11.14 -14.42
C THR A 35 -8.24 -11.61 -13.99
N MET A 36 -7.19 -10.83 -14.23
CA MET A 36 -5.83 -11.16 -13.77
C MET A 36 -5.78 -11.29 -12.25
N PHE A 37 -6.41 -10.39 -11.52
CA PHE A 37 -6.43 -10.43 -10.06
C PHE A 37 -7.27 -11.59 -9.53
N ASP A 38 -8.41 -11.90 -10.16
CA ASP A 38 -9.23 -13.07 -9.81
C ASP A 38 -8.42 -14.37 -9.95
N VAL A 39 -7.68 -14.52 -11.03
CA VAL A 39 -6.78 -15.68 -11.24
C VAL A 39 -5.67 -15.73 -10.18
N GLN A 40 -5.05 -14.61 -9.82
CA GLN A 40 -4.04 -14.56 -8.76
C GLN A 40 -4.59 -15.11 -7.44
N ILE A 41 -5.75 -14.62 -7.01
CA ILE A 41 -6.35 -15.04 -5.74
C ILE A 41 -6.79 -16.51 -5.81
N THR A 42 -7.49 -16.91 -6.85
CA THR A 42 -7.99 -18.28 -7.01
C THR A 42 -6.85 -19.29 -7.06
N LYS A 43 -5.79 -19.01 -7.81
CA LYS A 43 -4.63 -19.89 -7.96
C LYS A 43 -3.70 -19.89 -6.74
N SER A 44 -3.74 -18.86 -5.91
CA SER A 44 -2.95 -18.81 -4.67
C SER A 44 -3.58 -19.58 -3.51
N GLY A 45 -4.78 -20.11 -3.69
CA GLY A 45 -5.52 -20.82 -2.64
C GLY A 45 -6.19 -19.91 -1.61
N LEU A 46 -6.17 -18.60 -1.82
CA LEU A 46 -6.87 -17.64 -0.99
C LEU A 46 -8.39 -17.71 -1.21
N PRO A 47 -9.19 -17.47 -0.17
CA PRO A 47 -10.64 -17.48 -0.31
C PRO A 47 -11.13 -16.33 -1.19
N ARG A 48 -12.25 -16.52 -1.90
CA ARG A 48 -12.79 -15.54 -2.86
C ARG A 48 -13.10 -14.17 -2.26
N PHE A 49 -13.42 -14.07 -0.98
CA PHE A 49 -13.66 -12.79 -0.32
C PHE A 49 -12.39 -11.91 -0.26
N SER A 50 -11.21 -12.50 -0.46
CA SER A 50 -9.94 -11.76 -0.55
C SER A 50 -9.91 -10.83 -1.77
N ILE A 51 -10.72 -11.07 -2.81
CA ILE A 51 -10.79 -10.22 -4.01
C ILE A 51 -11.34 -8.83 -3.65
N PRO A 52 -12.59 -8.69 -3.17
CA PRO A 52 -13.11 -7.37 -2.79
C PRO A 52 -12.33 -6.74 -1.63
N MET A 53 -11.85 -7.54 -0.68
CA MET A 53 -11.03 -7.03 0.43
C MET A 53 -9.70 -6.46 -0.05
N GLY A 54 -9.02 -7.13 -0.97
CA GLY A 54 -7.77 -6.65 -1.55
C GLY A 54 -7.95 -5.33 -2.29
N ILE A 55 -8.96 -5.23 -3.14
CA ILE A 55 -9.29 -3.99 -3.89
C ILE A 55 -9.63 -2.85 -2.92
N ALA A 56 -10.56 -3.09 -1.99
CA ALA A 56 -10.96 -2.10 -1.00
C ALA A 56 -9.79 -1.67 -0.11
N GLY A 57 -8.95 -2.62 0.31
CA GLY A 57 -7.74 -2.37 1.10
C GLY A 57 -6.74 -1.48 0.37
N GLU A 58 -6.40 -1.80 -0.88
CA GLU A 58 -5.50 -1.00 -1.70
C GLU A 58 -6.01 0.42 -1.93
N MET A 59 -7.30 0.56 -2.27
CA MET A 59 -7.92 1.87 -2.49
C MET A 59 -7.98 2.68 -1.20
N SER A 60 -8.37 2.07 -0.08
CA SER A 60 -8.44 2.75 1.23
C SER A 60 -7.06 3.19 1.73
N ILE A 61 -6.05 2.35 1.60
CA ILE A 61 -4.65 2.68 1.93
C ILE A 61 -4.19 3.84 1.05
N GLY A 62 -4.43 3.76 -0.26
CA GLY A 62 -4.07 4.79 -1.21
C GLY A 62 -4.71 6.14 -0.89
N LEU A 63 -6.03 6.16 -0.67
CA LEU A 63 -6.76 7.36 -0.28
C LEU A 63 -6.29 7.91 1.08
N GLY A 64 -6.03 7.04 2.05
CA GLY A 64 -5.52 7.44 3.37
C GLY A 64 -4.19 8.18 3.26
N LEU A 65 -3.23 7.63 2.54
CA LEU A 65 -1.91 8.25 2.34
C LEU A 65 -1.99 9.55 1.55
N LEU A 66 -2.80 9.61 0.49
CA LEU A 66 -3.01 10.81 -0.31
C LEU A 66 -3.70 11.90 0.50
N SER A 67 -4.79 11.57 1.19
CA SER A 67 -5.53 12.51 2.03
C SER A 67 -4.65 13.07 3.15
N ALA A 68 -3.90 12.21 3.84
CA ALA A 68 -2.97 12.65 4.87
C ALA A 68 -1.91 13.62 4.32
N SER A 69 -1.40 13.35 3.11
CA SER A 69 -0.37 14.20 2.49
C SER A 69 -0.93 15.52 1.98
N CYS A 70 -2.11 15.51 1.34
CA CYS A 70 -2.74 16.71 0.77
C CYS A 70 -3.33 17.63 1.84
N PHE A 71 -3.95 17.05 2.88
CA PHE A 71 -4.65 17.82 3.91
C PHE A 71 -3.87 17.93 5.22
N ARG A 72 -2.57 17.68 5.20
CA ARG A 72 -1.69 17.64 6.37
C ARG A 72 -1.89 18.81 7.34
N GLN A 73 -2.03 20.03 6.83
CA GLN A 73 -2.21 21.23 7.66
C GLN A 73 -3.57 21.25 8.34
N LYS A 74 -4.63 20.76 7.66
CA LYS A 74 -6.00 20.73 8.20
C LYS A 74 -6.21 19.59 9.22
N ILE A 75 -5.52 18.46 9.03
CA ILE A 75 -5.67 17.25 9.85
C ILE A 75 -4.39 16.93 10.63
N SER A 76 -3.69 17.95 11.13
CA SER A 76 -2.38 17.79 11.79
C SER A 76 -2.38 16.71 12.88
N ASN A 77 -3.45 16.64 13.68
CA ASN A 77 -3.60 15.65 14.76
C ASN A 77 -3.85 14.22 14.24
N LEU A 78 -4.45 14.08 13.06
CA LEU A 78 -4.77 12.79 12.46
C LEU A 78 -3.72 12.32 11.44
N PHE A 79 -2.81 13.20 11.04
CA PHE A 79 -1.78 12.89 10.05
C PHE A 79 -0.96 11.65 10.43
N SER A 80 -0.34 11.68 11.62
CA SER A 80 0.50 10.56 12.08
C SER A 80 -0.26 9.24 12.23
N PRO A 81 -1.43 9.19 12.88
CA PRO A 81 -2.20 7.94 12.97
C PRO A 81 -2.68 7.42 11.61
N ILE A 82 -3.10 8.29 10.69
CA ILE A 82 -3.52 7.86 9.34
C ILE A 82 -2.35 7.25 8.58
N VAL A 83 -1.20 7.94 8.54
CA VAL A 83 -0.01 7.43 7.85
C VAL A 83 0.49 6.15 8.50
N PHE A 84 0.44 6.03 9.82
CA PHE A 84 0.82 4.81 10.54
C PHE A 84 -0.08 3.63 10.16
N VAL A 85 -1.40 3.78 10.28
CA VAL A 85 -2.36 2.70 9.98
C VAL A 85 -2.29 2.31 8.51
N ALA A 86 -2.23 3.29 7.61
CA ALA A 86 -2.13 3.02 6.18
C ALA A 86 -0.82 2.31 5.80
N SER A 87 0.32 2.74 6.35
CA SER A 87 1.62 2.10 6.08
C SER A 87 1.72 0.70 6.69
N ALA A 88 1.19 0.49 7.90
CA ALA A 88 1.12 -0.83 8.52
C ALA A 88 0.20 -1.78 7.72
N GLY A 89 -0.97 -1.31 7.32
CA GLY A 89 -1.88 -2.05 6.46
C GLY A 89 -1.25 -2.39 5.10
N LEU A 90 -0.46 -1.47 4.55
CA LEU A 90 0.28 -1.69 3.31
C LEU A 90 1.33 -2.79 3.44
N ILE A 91 2.06 -2.84 4.56
CA ILE A 91 3.02 -3.91 4.84
C ILE A 91 2.31 -5.27 4.87
N VAL A 92 1.17 -5.37 5.57
CA VAL A 92 0.38 -6.61 5.61
C VAL A 92 -0.10 -6.99 4.20
N ASN A 93 -0.65 -6.04 3.46
CA ASN A 93 -1.13 -6.29 2.10
C ASN A 93 -0.02 -6.76 1.15
N MET A 94 1.15 -6.13 1.21
CA MET A 94 2.32 -6.53 0.41
C MET A 94 2.91 -7.86 0.87
N GLY A 95 2.82 -8.20 2.14
CA GLY A 95 3.15 -9.54 2.66
C GLY A 95 2.28 -10.62 2.01
N ILE A 96 0.97 -10.40 1.94
CA ILE A 96 0.04 -11.30 1.26
C ILE A 96 0.35 -11.38 -0.25
N ALA A 97 0.59 -10.23 -0.90
CA ALA A 97 0.97 -10.19 -2.30
C ALA A 97 2.28 -10.95 -2.57
N THR A 98 3.26 -10.86 -1.68
CA THR A 98 4.51 -11.64 -1.75
C THR A 98 4.22 -13.14 -1.71
N CYS A 99 3.35 -13.59 -0.79
CA CYS A 99 2.93 -14.99 -0.73
C CYS A 99 2.24 -15.45 -2.03
N VAL A 100 1.39 -14.60 -2.62
CA VAL A 100 0.74 -14.90 -3.91
C VAL A 100 1.77 -15.07 -5.03
N HIS A 101 2.75 -14.16 -5.11
CA HIS A 101 3.84 -14.26 -6.11
C HIS A 101 4.66 -15.55 -5.99
N LEU A 102 4.84 -16.05 -4.77
CA LEU A 102 5.63 -17.26 -4.49
C LEU A 102 4.86 -18.56 -4.77
N GLN A 103 3.53 -18.50 -4.96
CA GLN A 103 2.75 -19.70 -5.27
C GLN A 103 3.09 -20.24 -6.66
N PRO A 104 3.42 -21.54 -6.79
CA PRO A 104 3.77 -22.13 -8.09
C PRO A 104 2.60 -22.10 -9.09
N GLU A 105 1.37 -22.23 -8.60
CA GLU A 105 0.16 -22.28 -9.41
C GLU A 105 -0.24 -20.92 -10.02
N VAL A 106 0.31 -19.81 -9.50
CA VAL A 106 0.04 -18.46 -10.01
C VAL A 106 0.98 -18.17 -11.18
N PRO A 107 0.47 -18.03 -12.43
CA PRO A 107 1.33 -17.79 -13.59
C PRO A 107 1.84 -16.34 -13.62
N ALA A 108 3.02 -16.15 -14.20
CA ALA A 108 3.66 -14.83 -14.26
C ALA A 108 2.84 -13.79 -15.05
N ASN A 109 2.13 -14.21 -16.10
CA ASN A 109 1.37 -13.32 -16.98
C ASN A 109 0.18 -12.61 -16.30
N VAL A 110 -0.29 -13.10 -15.15
CA VAL A 110 -1.35 -12.45 -14.38
C VAL A 110 -0.79 -11.56 -13.26
N LEU A 111 0.51 -11.57 -13.03
CA LEU A 111 1.17 -10.74 -12.04
C LEU A 111 1.54 -9.35 -12.60
N PRO A 112 1.67 -8.33 -11.77
CA PRO A 112 2.07 -7.00 -12.20
C PRO A 112 3.35 -7.05 -13.06
N LEU A 113 3.28 -6.47 -14.26
CA LEU A 113 4.36 -6.45 -15.26
C LEU A 113 4.87 -7.84 -15.69
N GLY A 114 4.13 -8.91 -15.41
CA GLY A 114 4.56 -10.28 -15.72
C GLY A 114 5.77 -10.76 -14.89
N ILE A 115 6.07 -10.10 -13.79
CA ILE A 115 7.25 -10.39 -12.96
C ILE A 115 6.86 -11.40 -11.87
N LYS A 116 7.34 -12.63 -11.98
CA LYS A 116 7.06 -13.71 -11.02
C LYS A 116 7.77 -13.49 -9.66
N PRO A 117 9.06 -13.11 -9.59
CA PRO A 117 9.70 -12.77 -8.33
C PRO A 117 9.00 -11.58 -7.67
N PRO A 118 8.83 -11.57 -6.32
CA PRO A 118 8.04 -10.55 -5.61
C PRO A 118 8.79 -9.21 -5.44
N PHE A 119 9.46 -8.72 -6.49
CA PHE A 119 10.23 -7.47 -6.41
C PHE A 119 9.33 -6.26 -6.14
N ILE A 120 8.17 -6.19 -6.79
CA ILE A 120 7.25 -5.07 -6.64
C ILE A 120 6.67 -5.04 -5.20
N PRO A 121 6.04 -6.11 -4.69
CA PRO A 121 5.52 -6.08 -3.32
C PRO A 121 6.60 -5.87 -2.26
N LEU A 122 7.79 -6.44 -2.43
CA LEU A 122 8.90 -6.22 -1.48
C LEU A 122 9.40 -4.77 -1.50
N SER A 123 9.51 -4.15 -2.67
CA SER A 123 9.92 -2.75 -2.79
C SER A 123 8.89 -1.80 -2.15
N VAL A 124 7.60 -2.05 -2.39
CA VAL A 124 6.51 -1.26 -1.80
C VAL A 124 6.48 -1.45 -0.28
N MET A 125 6.67 -2.68 0.21
CA MET A 125 6.75 -2.98 1.64
C MET A 125 7.94 -2.25 2.29
N PHE A 126 9.09 -2.21 1.65
CA PHE A 126 10.25 -1.45 2.11
C PHE A 126 9.93 0.05 2.24
N LEU A 127 9.31 0.65 1.22
CA LEU A 127 8.93 2.07 1.26
C LEU A 127 7.89 2.35 2.36
N ALA A 128 6.96 1.43 2.62
CA ALA A 128 6.01 1.55 3.72
C ALA A 128 6.73 1.49 5.09
N ALA A 129 7.75 0.63 5.23
CA ALA A 129 8.58 0.58 6.43
C ALA A 129 9.38 1.89 6.63
N VAL A 130 9.84 2.51 5.55
CA VAL A 130 10.47 3.85 5.61
C VAL A 130 9.50 4.89 6.16
N ASN A 131 8.22 4.86 5.78
CA ASN A 131 7.21 5.75 6.36
C ASN A 131 7.09 5.58 7.87
N LEU A 132 6.99 4.34 8.36
CA LEU A 132 6.90 4.06 9.80
C LEU A 132 8.14 4.53 10.55
N PHE A 133 9.33 4.31 9.99
CA PHE A 133 10.59 4.77 10.56
C PHE A 133 10.65 6.31 10.66
N GLN A 134 10.23 7.01 9.60
CA GLN A 134 10.21 8.47 9.58
C GLN A 134 9.20 9.05 10.59
N LEU A 135 8.04 8.41 10.76
CA LEU A 135 7.08 8.78 11.80
C LEU A 135 7.67 8.63 13.20
N HIS A 136 8.32 7.49 13.46
CA HIS A 136 8.93 7.23 14.76
C HIS A 136 10.03 8.25 15.09
N ARG A 137 10.88 8.58 14.14
CA ARG A 137 11.91 9.63 14.31
C ARG A 137 11.30 11.01 14.55
N GLY A 138 10.22 11.33 13.84
CA GLY A 138 9.51 12.59 14.02
C GLY A 138 8.95 12.75 15.43
N ASN A 139 8.34 11.71 15.97
CA ASN A 139 7.77 11.70 17.32
C ASN A 139 8.84 11.86 18.41
N LYS A 140 10.00 11.20 18.27
CA LYS A 140 11.11 11.34 19.22
C LYS A 140 11.74 12.74 19.29
N ARG A 141 11.64 13.53 18.22
CA ARG A 141 12.17 14.90 18.20
C ARG A 141 11.22 15.92 18.84
N GLN A 142 9.99 15.53 19.12
CA GLN A 142 8.96 16.39 19.72
C GLN A 142 8.74 16.11 21.23
N SER A 143 9.23 15.00 21.72
CA SER A 143 9.27 14.65 23.15
C SER A 143 10.58 15.09 23.80
#